data_119c0eb2b9d3ae6f4460553c54d19b79
#
_entry.id   119c0eb2b9d3ae6f4460553c54d19b79
#
_cell.length_a   1.000
_cell.length_b   1.000
_cell.length_c   1.000
_cell.angle_alpha   90.00
_cell.angle_beta   90.00
_cell.angle_gamma   90.00
#
_symmetry.space_group_name_H-M   'P 1'
#
loop_
_entity.id
_entity.type
_entity.pdbx_description
1 polymer ?
#
loop_
_entity_poly.entity_id
_entity_poly.type
_entity_poly.pdbx_seq_one_letter_code
_entity_poly.pdbx_strand_id
1 'polypeptide(L)'
;MPPAPRLKIGLSACFQHADPARPLFTGKTLQYVEQSIAHWLMSAGAMVVMVPCPTGETARGDVTLDHYAEWLDGIVMHGGADVWPGNYGEEPLREEWVGDRVRDLYDLAVVKAFAQVGKPIFGVCRGLQLINVAFGGALYQDIE
;
A
#
# COMPACT_ATOMS: atom_id res chain seq x y z
N MET A 1 27.40 16.39 -19.60
CA MET A 1 26.96 15.07 -19.08
C MET A 1 25.46 15.14 -18.77
N PRO A 2 24.68 14.20 -19.22
CA PRO A 2 23.29 14.14 -18.76
C PRO A 2 23.25 13.87 -17.24
N PRO A 3 22.28 14.42 -16.52
CA PRO A 3 22.11 14.13 -15.10
C PRO A 3 21.91 12.63 -14.89
N ALA A 4 22.40 12.11 -13.75
CA ALA A 4 22.15 10.70 -13.39
C ALA A 4 20.63 10.41 -13.38
N PRO A 5 20.21 9.23 -13.84
CA PRO A 5 18.80 8.87 -13.82
C PRO A 5 18.30 8.87 -12.38
N ARG A 6 17.10 9.48 -12.18
CA ARG A 6 16.47 9.50 -10.87
C ARG A 6 15.86 8.13 -10.56
N LEU A 7 15.88 7.72 -9.29
CA LEU A 7 15.18 6.53 -8.84
C LEU A 7 13.67 6.72 -8.98
N LYS A 8 13.01 5.68 -9.45
CA LYS A 8 11.55 5.57 -9.55
C LYS A 8 11.05 4.79 -8.34
N ILE A 9 10.47 5.48 -7.38
CA ILE A 9 9.97 4.86 -6.15
C ILE A 9 8.46 4.80 -6.20
N GLY A 10 7.92 3.59 -6.04
CA GLY A 10 6.50 3.38 -5.89
C GLY A 10 6.03 3.79 -4.50
N LEU A 11 4.81 4.29 -4.42
CA LEU A 11 4.11 4.55 -3.17
C LEU A 11 2.79 3.79 -3.23
N SER A 12 2.55 2.92 -2.24
CA SER A 12 1.31 2.15 -2.19
C SER A 12 0.13 3.07 -2.00
N ALA A 13 -1.00 2.74 -2.62
CA ALA A 13 -2.21 3.56 -2.56
C ALA A 13 -2.96 3.37 -1.24
N CYS A 14 -3.54 4.45 -0.74
CA CYS A 14 -4.62 4.42 0.22
C CYS A 14 -5.95 4.26 -0.50
N PHE A 15 -6.94 3.71 0.19
CA PHE A 15 -8.28 3.49 -0.37
C PHE A 15 -9.31 4.37 0.33
N GLN A 16 -10.19 4.94 -0.46
CA GLN A 16 -11.45 5.50 -0.02
C GLN A 16 -12.55 4.75 -0.78
N HIS A 17 -13.13 3.75 -0.11
CA HIS A 17 -14.14 2.89 -0.71
C HIS A 17 -15.42 3.65 -1.07
N ALA A 18 -16.18 3.12 -2.02
CA ALA A 18 -17.50 3.66 -2.35
C ALA A 18 -18.37 3.77 -1.09
N ASP A 19 -18.97 4.94 -0.89
CA ASP A 19 -19.78 5.24 0.29
C ASP A 19 -20.93 6.18 -0.12
N PRO A 20 -22.19 5.74 0.00
CA PRO A 20 -23.35 6.57 -0.35
C PRO A 20 -23.50 7.83 0.52
N ALA A 21 -22.87 7.87 1.70
CA ALA A 21 -22.88 9.02 2.60
C ALA A 21 -21.87 10.09 2.20
N ARG A 22 -20.96 9.79 1.29
CA ARG A 22 -19.94 10.73 0.83
C ARG A 22 -20.54 11.80 -0.08
N PRO A 23 -20.12 13.08 0.01
CA PRO A 23 -20.74 14.15 -0.78
C PRO A 23 -20.45 14.07 -2.28
N LEU A 24 -19.30 13.49 -2.66
CA LEU A 24 -18.86 13.32 -4.05
C LEU A 24 -18.35 11.90 -4.28
N PHE A 25 -18.48 11.42 -5.52
CA PHE A 25 -17.96 10.11 -5.94
C PHE A 25 -18.50 8.94 -5.09
N THR A 26 -19.77 8.99 -4.73
CA THR A 26 -20.42 8.04 -3.81
C THR A 26 -20.32 6.60 -4.26
N GLY A 27 -20.41 6.32 -5.57
CA GLY A 27 -20.36 4.97 -6.14
C GLY A 27 -18.97 4.55 -6.63
N LYS A 28 -17.91 5.28 -6.27
CA LYS A 28 -16.55 5.01 -6.76
C LYS A 28 -15.58 4.76 -5.62
N THR A 29 -14.72 3.76 -5.78
CA THR A 29 -13.53 3.62 -4.95
C THR A 29 -12.46 4.57 -5.48
N LEU A 30 -11.91 5.40 -4.60
CA LEU A 30 -10.79 6.28 -4.91
C LEU A 30 -9.51 5.70 -4.32
N GLN A 31 -8.42 5.86 -5.05
CA GLN A 31 -7.08 5.58 -4.58
C GLN A 31 -6.28 6.87 -4.52
N TYR A 32 -5.50 7.04 -3.45
CA TYR A 32 -4.77 8.29 -3.22
C TYR A 32 -3.49 8.05 -2.44
N VAL A 33 -2.61 9.05 -2.44
CA VAL A 33 -1.42 9.11 -1.59
C VAL A 33 -1.41 10.44 -0.83
N GLU A 34 -0.84 10.44 0.36
CA GLU A 34 -0.62 11.69 1.09
C GLU A 34 0.47 12.52 0.42
N GLN A 35 0.18 13.79 0.20
CA GLN A 35 1.12 14.73 -0.39
C GLN A 35 2.45 14.81 0.39
N SER A 36 2.39 14.76 1.71
CA SER A 36 3.56 14.87 2.58
C SER A 36 4.57 13.74 2.37
N ILE A 37 4.10 12.51 2.22
CA ILE A 37 4.97 11.35 1.98
C ILE A 37 5.58 11.43 0.57
N ALA A 38 4.79 11.81 -0.43
CA ALA A 38 5.31 12.02 -1.78
C ALA A 38 6.40 13.11 -1.79
N HIS A 39 6.15 14.24 -1.13
CA HIS A 39 7.14 15.33 -1.03
C HIS A 39 8.40 14.91 -0.28
N TRP A 40 8.27 14.11 0.79
CA TRP A 40 9.42 13.58 1.52
C TRP A 40 10.33 12.75 0.62
N LEU A 41 9.78 11.83 -0.16
CA LEU A 41 10.55 11.03 -1.11
C LEU A 41 11.15 11.89 -2.23
N MET A 42 10.40 12.86 -2.74
CA MET A 42 10.87 13.80 -3.76
C MET A 42 12.04 14.68 -3.24
N SER A 43 12.05 15.00 -1.95
CA SER A 43 13.14 15.76 -1.34
C SER A 43 14.47 15.00 -1.36
N ALA A 44 14.43 13.68 -1.42
CA ALA A 44 15.60 12.82 -1.63
C ALA A 44 15.95 12.63 -3.13
N GLY A 45 15.26 13.32 -4.02
CA GLY A 45 15.53 13.29 -5.46
C GLY A 45 14.83 12.17 -6.22
N ALA A 46 13.96 11.38 -5.58
CA ALA A 46 13.22 10.32 -6.23
C ALA A 46 12.04 10.84 -7.07
N MET A 47 11.72 10.12 -8.13
CA MET A 47 10.43 10.24 -8.82
C MET A 47 9.44 9.33 -8.13
N VAL A 48 8.29 9.87 -7.70
CA VAL A 48 7.28 9.11 -6.95
C VAL A 48 6.13 8.73 -7.86
N VAL A 49 5.76 7.46 -7.84
CA VAL A 49 4.67 6.90 -8.63
C VAL A 49 3.71 6.16 -7.70
N MET A 50 2.45 6.57 -7.66
CA MET A 50 1.43 5.77 -6.98
C MET A 50 1.21 4.46 -7.75
N VAL A 51 1.27 3.34 -7.03
CA VAL A 51 1.00 2.02 -7.60
C VAL A 51 -0.48 1.70 -7.42
N PRO A 52 -1.29 1.67 -8.49
CA PRO A 52 -2.71 1.38 -8.36
C PRO A 52 -2.96 -0.10 -8.06
N CYS A 53 -4.06 -0.39 -7.38
CA CYS A 53 -4.53 -1.76 -7.21
C CYS A 53 -5.05 -2.30 -8.56
N PRO A 54 -4.54 -3.42 -9.06
CA PRO A 54 -4.95 -3.95 -10.37
C PRO A 54 -6.27 -4.73 -10.32
N THR A 55 -6.85 -4.91 -9.14
CA THR A 55 -8.09 -5.66 -8.94
C THR A 55 -9.25 -4.75 -8.52
N GLY A 56 -10.47 -5.25 -8.64
CA GLY A 56 -11.70 -4.54 -8.29
C GLY A 56 -12.73 -4.60 -9.43
N GLU A 57 -13.93 -4.09 -9.19
CA GLU A 57 -15.05 -4.18 -10.14
C GLU A 57 -14.78 -3.50 -11.48
N THR A 58 -13.97 -2.45 -11.49
CA THR A 58 -13.63 -1.71 -12.71
C THR A 58 -12.35 -2.18 -13.39
N ALA A 59 -11.69 -3.22 -12.85
CA ALA A 59 -10.42 -3.73 -13.39
C ALA A 59 -10.58 -4.16 -14.86
N ARG A 60 -9.59 -3.82 -15.67
CA ARG A 60 -9.52 -4.15 -17.11
C ARG A 60 -8.05 -4.36 -17.50
N GLY A 61 -7.85 -5.19 -18.51
CA GLY A 61 -6.50 -5.45 -19.05
C GLY A 61 -5.71 -6.46 -18.24
N ASP A 62 -4.42 -6.52 -18.50
CA ASP A 62 -3.51 -7.56 -18.01
C ASP A 62 -2.31 -7.01 -17.21
N VAL A 63 -2.29 -5.72 -16.91
CA VAL A 63 -1.24 -5.11 -16.08
C VAL A 63 -1.38 -5.60 -14.64
N THR A 64 -0.27 -6.09 -14.09
CA THR A 64 -0.18 -6.64 -12.74
C THR A 64 0.82 -5.88 -11.87
N LEU A 65 0.83 -6.19 -10.58
CA LEU A 65 1.82 -5.64 -9.66
C LEU A 65 3.25 -6.05 -10.02
N ASP A 66 3.44 -7.21 -10.65
CA ASP A 66 4.76 -7.66 -11.11
C ASP A 66 5.35 -6.70 -12.16
N HIS A 67 4.53 -6.17 -13.06
CA HIS A 67 4.99 -5.16 -14.01
C HIS A 67 5.52 -3.90 -13.30
N TYR A 68 4.83 -3.44 -12.26
CA TYR A 68 5.30 -2.31 -11.44
C TYR A 68 6.57 -2.64 -10.68
N ALA A 69 6.66 -3.83 -10.08
CA ALA A 69 7.84 -4.26 -9.34
C ALA A 69 9.07 -4.37 -10.23
N GLU A 70 8.92 -4.81 -11.46
CA GLU A 70 10.02 -4.85 -12.44
C GLU A 70 10.46 -3.46 -12.88
N TRP A 71 9.52 -2.55 -13.09
CA TRP A 71 9.78 -1.21 -13.63
C TRP A 71 10.31 -0.23 -12.58
N LEU A 72 9.83 -0.31 -11.32
CA LEU A 72 10.22 0.58 -10.23
C LEU A 72 11.51 0.12 -9.54
N ASP A 73 12.21 1.03 -8.91
CA ASP A 73 13.46 0.74 -8.19
C ASP A 73 13.23 0.32 -6.74
N GLY A 74 12.05 0.59 -6.19
CA GLY A 74 11.64 0.21 -4.84
C GLY A 74 10.22 0.66 -4.55
N ILE A 75 9.72 0.30 -3.37
CA ILE A 75 8.35 0.62 -2.92
C ILE A 75 8.35 1.15 -1.49
N VAL A 76 7.53 2.16 -1.24
CA VAL A 76 7.18 2.64 0.10
C VAL A 76 5.74 2.25 0.38
N MET A 77 5.53 1.51 1.46
CA MET A 77 4.21 1.12 1.93
C MET A 77 3.63 2.23 2.80
N HIS A 78 2.51 2.77 2.36
CA HIS A 78 1.85 3.93 2.96
C HIS A 78 1.18 3.58 4.30
N GLY A 79 1.06 4.56 5.19
CA GLY A 79 0.26 4.47 6.41
C GLY A 79 -1.25 4.35 6.16
N GLY A 80 -2.04 4.28 7.21
CA GLY A 80 -3.50 4.22 7.13
C GLY A 80 -4.15 3.36 8.21
N ALA A 81 -5.32 2.81 7.93
CA ALA A 81 -6.08 1.96 8.84
C ALA A 81 -5.29 0.72 9.28
N ASP A 82 -5.56 0.24 10.49
CA ASP A 82 -4.88 -0.92 11.07
C ASP A 82 -5.07 -2.18 10.21
N VAL A 83 -4.10 -3.08 10.29
CA VAL A 83 -4.16 -4.37 9.63
C VAL A 83 -5.21 -5.25 10.31
N TRP A 84 -6.06 -5.91 9.51
CA TRP A 84 -7.03 -6.86 10.04
C TRP A 84 -6.34 -8.00 10.79
N PRO A 85 -6.72 -8.27 12.06
CA PRO A 85 -6.07 -9.30 12.88
C PRO A 85 -6.07 -10.70 12.28
N GLY A 86 -7.07 -11.03 11.46
CA GLY A 86 -7.12 -12.31 10.75
C GLY A 86 -5.94 -12.58 9.83
N ASN A 87 -5.23 -11.53 9.37
CA ASN A 87 -4.01 -11.69 8.57
C ASN A 87 -2.81 -12.23 9.36
N TYR A 88 -2.87 -12.20 10.69
CA TYR A 88 -1.87 -12.82 11.56
C TYR A 88 -2.46 -13.84 12.54
N GLY A 89 -3.63 -14.41 12.20
CA GLY A 89 -4.22 -15.56 12.87
C GLY A 89 -4.99 -15.23 14.14
N GLU A 90 -5.42 -14.00 14.32
CA GLU A 90 -6.17 -13.57 15.50
C GLU A 90 -7.57 -13.07 15.12
N GLU A 91 -8.49 -13.12 16.10
CA GLU A 91 -9.80 -12.46 15.98
C GLU A 91 -9.69 -11.02 16.51
N PRO A 92 -10.42 -10.04 15.90
CA PRO A 92 -10.47 -8.69 16.45
C PRO A 92 -10.97 -8.68 17.89
N LEU A 93 -10.24 -8.04 18.79
CA LEU A 93 -10.62 -7.89 20.19
C LEU A 93 -11.79 -6.91 20.38
N ARG A 94 -12.02 -6.03 19.41
CA ARG A 94 -13.15 -5.10 19.33
C ARG A 94 -13.70 -5.08 17.91
N GLU A 95 -15.00 -4.86 17.77
CA GLU A 95 -15.69 -4.83 16.46
C GLU A 95 -15.14 -3.74 15.53
N GLU A 96 -14.72 -2.61 16.09
CA GLU A 96 -14.14 -1.50 15.34
C GLU A 96 -12.70 -1.76 14.85
N TRP A 97 -12.03 -2.83 15.30
CA TRP A 97 -10.64 -3.16 14.95
C TRP A 97 -10.53 -4.16 13.81
N VAL A 98 -11.47 -4.11 12.89
CA VAL A 98 -11.50 -5.02 11.72
C VAL A 98 -10.58 -4.58 10.58
N GLY A 99 -10.07 -3.35 10.61
CA GLY A 99 -9.20 -2.80 9.56
C GLY A 99 -9.87 -2.69 8.19
N ASP A 100 -9.05 -2.71 7.14
CA ASP A 100 -9.49 -2.70 5.74
C ASP A 100 -8.91 -3.91 5.01
N ARG A 101 -9.71 -4.96 4.89
CA ARG A 101 -9.27 -6.23 4.28
C ARG A 101 -8.94 -6.10 2.80
N VAL A 102 -9.64 -5.25 2.07
CA VAL A 102 -9.37 -5.02 0.64
C VAL A 102 -7.99 -4.38 0.48
N ARG A 103 -7.70 -3.39 1.29
CA ARG A 103 -6.38 -2.76 1.31
C ARG A 103 -5.29 -3.72 1.76
N ASP A 104 -5.54 -4.53 2.79
CA ASP A 104 -4.57 -5.50 3.27
C ASP A 104 -4.15 -6.48 2.17
N LEU A 105 -5.11 -7.04 1.44
CA LEU A 105 -4.84 -7.96 0.34
C LEU A 105 -4.01 -7.30 -0.77
N TYR A 106 -4.33 -6.07 -1.13
CA TYR A 106 -3.55 -5.29 -2.08
C TYR A 106 -2.12 -5.07 -1.58
N ASP A 107 -1.96 -4.58 -0.37
CA ASP A 107 -0.65 -4.28 0.20
C ASP A 107 0.22 -5.53 0.38
N LEU A 108 -0.37 -6.65 0.81
CA LEU A 108 0.33 -7.95 0.87
C LEU A 108 0.81 -8.40 -0.50
N ALA A 109 0.00 -8.21 -1.54
CA ALA A 109 0.37 -8.53 -2.91
C ALA A 109 1.50 -7.62 -3.43
N VAL A 110 1.48 -6.33 -3.08
CA VAL A 110 2.57 -5.38 -3.40
C VAL A 110 3.88 -5.82 -2.77
N VAL A 111 3.88 -6.11 -1.46
CA VAL A 111 5.09 -6.57 -0.75
C VAL A 111 5.64 -7.84 -1.39
N LYS A 112 4.76 -8.80 -1.71
CA LYS A 112 5.16 -10.05 -2.36
C LYS A 112 5.81 -9.81 -3.72
N ALA A 113 5.22 -8.96 -4.57
CA ALA A 113 5.75 -8.68 -5.89
C ALA A 113 7.15 -8.06 -5.84
N PHE A 114 7.37 -7.07 -4.96
CA PHE A 114 8.68 -6.43 -4.81
C PHE A 114 9.71 -7.34 -4.16
N ALA A 115 9.31 -8.15 -3.17
CA ALA A 115 10.20 -9.12 -2.53
C ALA A 115 10.68 -10.19 -3.53
N GLN A 116 9.81 -10.66 -4.41
CA GLN A 116 10.15 -11.68 -5.43
C GLN A 116 11.23 -11.21 -6.41
N VAL A 117 11.28 -9.93 -6.73
CA VAL A 117 12.30 -9.34 -7.60
C VAL A 117 13.48 -8.74 -6.84
N GLY A 118 13.51 -8.89 -5.52
CA GLY A 118 14.62 -8.45 -4.66
C GLY A 118 14.77 -6.93 -4.56
N LYS A 119 13.69 -6.16 -4.76
CA LYS A 119 13.74 -4.70 -4.67
C LYS A 119 13.43 -4.19 -3.27
N PRO A 120 14.00 -3.04 -2.86
CA PRO A 120 13.80 -2.48 -1.53
C PRO A 120 12.34 -2.18 -1.23
N ILE A 121 11.94 -2.48 0.00
CA ILE A 121 10.61 -2.21 0.54
C ILE A 121 10.77 -1.44 1.84
N PHE A 122 10.11 -0.30 1.95
CA PHE A 122 10.12 0.53 3.16
C PHE A 122 8.68 0.77 3.63
N GLY A 123 8.43 0.67 4.93
CA GLY A 123 7.09 0.86 5.49
C GLY A 123 7.01 2.06 6.43
N VAL A 124 5.95 2.84 6.29
CA VAL A 124 5.62 3.97 7.15
C VAL A 124 4.39 3.61 7.99
N CYS A 125 4.53 3.67 9.33
CA CYS A 125 3.44 3.40 10.28
C CYS A 125 2.78 2.04 10.00
N ARG A 126 1.50 2.01 9.58
CA ARG A 126 0.81 0.79 9.16
C ARG A 126 1.62 -0.01 8.12
N GLY A 127 2.30 0.66 7.21
CA GLY A 127 3.13 -0.01 6.20
C GLY A 127 4.23 -0.87 6.80
N LEU A 128 4.87 -0.43 7.87
CA LEU A 128 5.84 -1.24 8.63
C LEU A 128 5.18 -2.46 9.26
N GLN A 129 4.01 -2.27 9.86
CA GLN A 129 3.24 -3.35 10.48
C GLN A 129 2.84 -4.40 9.43
N LEU A 130 2.37 -3.96 8.28
CA LEU A 130 1.98 -4.85 7.18
C LEU A 130 3.17 -5.66 6.64
N ILE A 131 4.34 -5.06 6.50
CA ILE A 131 5.56 -5.77 6.10
C ILE A 131 5.88 -6.89 7.09
N ASN A 132 5.78 -6.61 8.40
CA ASN A 132 5.96 -7.64 9.44
C ASN A 132 4.99 -8.82 9.23
N VAL A 133 3.72 -8.54 9.01
CA VAL A 133 2.70 -9.58 8.76
C VAL A 133 2.98 -10.33 7.45
N ALA A 134 3.39 -9.63 6.39
CA ALA A 134 3.71 -10.24 5.10
C ALA A 134 4.84 -11.28 5.19
N PHE A 135 5.78 -11.10 6.13
CA PHE A 135 6.87 -12.04 6.40
C PHE A 135 6.58 -13.00 7.56
N GLY A 136 5.31 -13.17 7.94
CA GLY A 136 4.86 -14.17 8.90
C GLY A 136 4.86 -13.70 10.37
N GLY A 137 5.08 -12.41 10.63
CA GLY A 137 4.99 -11.83 11.96
C GLY A 137 3.55 -11.59 12.41
N ALA A 138 3.39 -11.26 13.69
CA ALA A 138 2.13 -10.87 14.31
C ALA A 138 2.24 -9.48 14.93
N LEU A 139 1.10 -8.90 15.28
CA LEU A 139 1.00 -7.57 15.87
C LEU A 139 0.25 -7.65 17.20
N TYR A 140 0.55 -6.72 18.08
CA TYR A 140 -0.36 -6.37 19.18
C TYR A 140 -1.50 -5.54 18.61
N GLN A 141 -2.75 -5.89 18.95
CA GLN A 141 -3.91 -5.14 18.48
C GLN A 141 -4.04 -3.79 19.18
N ASP A 142 -3.53 -3.71 20.40
CA ASP A 142 -3.48 -2.52 21.24
C ASP A 142 -2.15 -2.48 22.00
N ILE A 143 -1.57 -1.30 22.13
CA ILE A 143 -0.29 -1.09 22.83
C ILE A 143 -0.44 -0.18 24.07
N GLU A 144 -1.69 0.16 24.45
CA GLU A 144 -1.99 0.90 25.68
C GLU A 144 -2.16 0.00 26.91
#